data_732a4364fee9ff4f7fd04503432e1c42
#
_entry.id   732a4364fee9ff4f7fd04503432e1c42
#
_cell.length_a   1.000
_cell.length_b   1.000
_cell.length_c   1.000
_cell.angle_alpha   90.00
_cell.angle_beta   90.00
_cell.angle_gamma   90.00
#
_symmetry.space_group_name_H-M   'P 1'
#
loop_
_entity.id
_entity.type
_entity.pdbx_description
1 polymer ?
#
loop_
_entity_poly.entity_id
_entity_poly.type
_entity_poly.pdbx_seq_one_letter_code
_entity_poly.pdbx_strand_id
1 'polypeptide(L)'
;IPYLADAVPGWFQATLALYDAKGRELAYDDDYRFHPDPLLFFKVPEDGQYVVEIKDAISRGRPDFVYRITLGELPYITGIFPLGAEAATPTTVKLSGWNLPVDTLAMSAKDMTPGIHPLSVRKGELISNAMPFSVDTLPECLEREPNDASQTAQPVTLPVIVNGRIDRPGDWDVFRFEGRAGQEIIAEVCARRLESPLDSVLELLDASGRRLAFNDDHEDKFDDLRTHHAD
;
A
#
# COMPACT_ATOMS: atom_id res chain seq x y z
N ILE A 1 -7.80 -20.27 -14.95
CA ILE A 1 -7.29 -19.63 -16.17
C ILE A 1 -7.29 -18.13 -15.91
N PRO A 2 -6.24 -17.60 -15.22
CA PRO A 2 -6.20 -16.20 -14.76
C PRO A 2 -6.30 -15.21 -15.92
N TYR A 3 -5.66 -15.51 -17.03
CA TYR A 3 -5.57 -14.64 -18.20
C TYR A 3 -6.91 -14.37 -18.88
N LEU A 4 -7.83 -15.30 -18.82
CA LEU A 4 -9.18 -15.09 -19.37
C LEU A 4 -10.04 -14.26 -18.43
N ALA A 5 -9.75 -14.28 -17.14
CA ALA A 5 -10.42 -13.45 -16.16
C ALA A 5 -10.08 -11.96 -16.33
N ASP A 6 -8.82 -11.61 -16.62
CA ASP A 6 -8.40 -10.23 -16.87
C ASP A 6 -8.84 -9.70 -18.23
N ALA A 7 -8.88 -10.58 -19.27
CA ALA A 7 -9.32 -10.18 -20.59
C ALA A 7 -10.86 -10.06 -20.70
N VAL A 8 -11.60 -10.94 -20.01
CA VAL A 8 -13.07 -10.95 -19.95
C VAL A 8 -13.49 -11.42 -18.56
N PRO A 9 -13.45 -10.54 -17.55
CA PRO A 9 -13.79 -10.92 -16.21
C PRO A 9 -15.18 -11.50 -16.11
N GLY A 10 -15.32 -12.65 -15.43
CA GLY A 10 -16.60 -13.27 -15.12
C GLY A 10 -17.40 -12.51 -14.05
N TRP A 11 -16.76 -11.57 -13.35
CA TRP A 11 -17.34 -10.74 -12.30
C TRP A 11 -17.69 -9.35 -12.81
N PHE A 12 -18.42 -8.58 -12.01
CA PHE A 12 -18.70 -7.18 -12.21
C PHE A 12 -17.42 -6.36 -12.02
N GLN A 13 -16.96 -5.71 -13.08
CA GLN A 13 -15.87 -4.74 -13.01
C GLN A 13 -16.47 -3.34 -13.08
N ALA A 14 -16.57 -2.70 -11.93
CA ALA A 14 -17.16 -1.38 -11.84
C ALA A 14 -16.24 -0.32 -12.47
N THR A 15 -16.86 0.67 -13.14
CA THR A 15 -16.21 1.95 -13.42
C THR A 15 -17.02 3.05 -12.76
N LEU A 16 -16.35 4.10 -12.35
CA LEU A 16 -16.93 5.24 -11.65
C LEU A 16 -16.58 6.53 -12.39
N ALA A 17 -17.58 7.29 -12.81
CA ALA A 17 -17.38 8.58 -13.46
C ALA A 17 -18.18 9.68 -12.76
N LEU A 18 -17.64 10.89 -12.74
CA LEU A 18 -18.26 12.07 -12.20
C LEU A 18 -18.45 13.10 -13.32
N TYR A 19 -19.67 13.64 -13.44
CA TYR A 19 -20.02 14.63 -14.44
C TYR A 19 -20.57 15.91 -13.80
N ASP A 20 -20.40 17.05 -14.49
CA ASP A 20 -21.12 18.28 -14.18
C ASP A 20 -22.56 18.24 -14.71
N ALA A 21 -23.35 19.26 -14.36
CA ALA A 21 -24.74 19.40 -14.82
C ALA A 21 -24.91 19.51 -16.34
N LYS A 22 -23.81 19.76 -17.08
CA LYS A 22 -23.80 19.83 -18.56
C LYS A 22 -23.40 18.51 -19.21
N GLY A 23 -23.13 17.47 -18.40
CA GLY A 23 -22.69 16.15 -18.87
C GLY A 23 -21.20 16.09 -19.23
N ARG A 24 -20.38 17.06 -18.82
CA ARG A 24 -18.94 17.01 -19.02
C ARG A 24 -18.33 16.14 -17.90
N GLU A 25 -17.53 15.17 -18.28
CA GLU A 25 -16.78 14.33 -17.35
C GLU A 25 -15.71 15.16 -16.60
N LEU A 26 -15.69 15.04 -15.29
CA LEU A 26 -14.81 15.76 -14.37
C LEU A 26 -13.76 14.84 -13.76
N ALA A 27 -14.11 13.57 -13.54
CA ALA A 27 -13.22 12.55 -13.01
C ALA A 27 -13.69 11.16 -13.43
N TYR A 28 -12.77 10.23 -13.53
CA TYR A 28 -13.02 8.83 -13.87
C TYR A 28 -12.05 7.94 -13.12
N ASP A 29 -12.50 6.77 -12.70
CA ASP A 29 -11.69 5.72 -12.12
C ASP A 29 -12.31 4.34 -12.44
N ASP A 30 -11.48 3.33 -12.66
CA ASP A 30 -11.90 1.95 -12.89
C ASP A 30 -11.23 0.95 -11.95
N ASP A 31 -10.03 1.29 -11.45
CA ASP A 31 -9.26 0.48 -10.52
C ASP A 31 -8.57 1.39 -9.51
N TYR A 32 -8.66 1.07 -8.22
CA TYR A 32 -7.88 1.77 -7.22
C TYR A 32 -6.70 0.93 -6.76
N ARG A 33 -5.49 1.28 -7.21
CA ARG A 33 -4.26 0.54 -6.91
C ARG A 33 -4.35 -0.92 -7.36
N PHE A 34 -4.38 -1.86 -6.38
CA PHE A 34 -4.45 -3.30 -6.63
C PHE A 34 -5.88 -3.85 -6.53
N HIS A 35 -6.87 -2.98 -6.32
CA HIS A 35 -8.26 -3.36 -6.14
C HIS A 35 -9.05 -3.04 -7.41
N PRO A 36 -9.90 -3.98 -7.86
CA PRO A 36 -10.74 -3.75 -9.03
C PRO A 36 -11.92 -2.81 -8.76
N ASP A 37 -12.09 -2.35 -7.53
CA ASP A 37 -13.16 -1.43 -7.16
C ASP A 37 -12.66 0.02 -7.25
N PRO A 38 -13.34 0.90 -8.02
CA PRO A 38 -12.90 2.27 -8.25
C PRO A 38 -13.10 3.17 -7.02
N LEU A 39 -12.23 4.16 -6.88
CA LEU A 39 -12.27 5.18 -5.86
C LEU A 39 -12.07 6.57 -6.46
N LEU A 40 -13.03 7.47 -6.34
CA LEU A 40 -12.91 8.86 -6.76
C LEU A 40 -12.77 9.80 -5.58
N PHE A 41 -11.77 10.67 -5.63
CA PHE A 41 -11.70 11.89 -4.87
C PHE A 41 -11.88 13.10 -5.79
N PHE A 42 -12.81 13.97 -5.45
CA PHE A 42 -13.09 15.18 -6.21
C PHE A 42 -13.39 16.35 -5.27
N LYS A 43 -12.65 17.44 -5.45
CA LYS A 43 -12.94 18.69 -4.75
C LYS A 43 -13.92 19.50 -5.57
N VAL A 44 -15.15 19.63 -5.09
CA VAL A 44 -16.22 20.40 -5.73
C VAL A 44 -15.78 21.86 -5.90
N PRO A 45 -15.69 22.40 -7.14
CA PRO A 45 -15.21 23.76 -7.38
C PRO A 45 -16.25 24.84 -7.17
N GLU A 46 -17.53 24.54 -7.37
CA GLU A 46 -18.66 25.49 -7.27
C GLU A 46 -19.94 24.78 -6.84
N ASP A 47 -20.86 25.52 -6.25
CA ASP A 47 -22.19 24.97 -5.91
C ASP A 47 -22.94 24.54 -7.17
N GLY A 48 -23.49 23.34 -7.16
CA GLY A 48 -24.18 22.82 -8.34
C GLY A 48 -24.61 21.37 -8.22
N GLN A 49 -25.19 20.88 -9.30
CA GLN A 49 -25.52 19.46 -9.43
C GLN A 49 -24.39 18.72 -10.10
N TYR A 50 -24.07 17.57 -9.54
CA TYR A 50 -23.07 16.64 -10.06
C TYR A 50 -23.71 15.27 -10.20
N VAL A 51 -23.31 14.52 -11.23
CA VAL A 51 -23.85 13.20 -11.53
C VAL A 51 -22.74 12.17 -11.36
N VAL A 52 -22.98 11.14 -10.58
CA VAL A 52 -22.10 9.98 -10.46
C VAL A 52 -22.67 8.84 -11.28
N GLU A 53 -21.89 8.30 -12.19
CA GLU A 53 -22.23 7.14 -13.00
C GLU A 53 -21.43 5.92 -12.54
N ILE A 54 -22.11 4.78 -12.44
CA ILE A 54 -21.51 3.46 -12.19
C ILE A 54 -21.95 2.54 -13.30
N LYS A 55 -21.01 1.84 -13.93
CA LYS A 55 -21.32 0.84 -14.96
C LYS A 55 -20.28 -0.27 -14.96
N ASP A 56 -20.59 -1.38 -15.62
CA ASP A 56 -19.61 -2.41 -15.91
C ASP A 56 -18.66 -1.95 -17.03
N ALA A 57 -17.37 -2.17 -16.88
CA ALA A 57 -16.32 -1.70 -17.78
C ALA A 57 -16.56 -2.04 -19.25
N ILE A 58 -17.19 -3.18 -19.54
CA ILE A 58 -17.55 -3.61 -20.89
C ILE A 58 -19.06 -3.64 -21.12
N SER A 59 -19.81 -2.85 -20.33
CA SER A 59 -21.25 -2.62 -20.51
C SER A 59 -22.12 -3.89 -20.43
N ARG A 60 -21.74 -4.86 -19.61
CA ARG A 60 -22.56 -6.03 -19.30
C ARG A 60 -23.56 -5.70 -18.18
N GLY A 61 -24.53 -6.58 -18.01
CA GLY A 61 -25.47 -6.54 -16.89
C GLY A 61 -25.94 -7.95 -16.54
N ARG A 62 -25.98 -8.25 -15.25
CA ARG A 62 -26.50 -9.51 -14.71
C ARG A 62 -27.19 -9.23 -13.36
N PRO A 63 -28.18 -10.04 -12.95
CA PRO A 63 -28.86 -9.84 -11.65
C PRO A 63 -27.94 -9.96 -10.43
N ASP A 64 -26.81 -10.64 -10.55
CA ASP A 64 -25.78 -10.81 -9.54
C ASP A 64 -24.65 -9.75 -9.59
N PHE A 65 -24.72 -8.81 -10.52
CA PHE A 65 -23.84 -7.64 -10.55
C PHE A 65 -24.36 -6.59 -9.56
N VAL A 66 -24.05 -6.79 -8.30
CA VAL A 66 -24.49 -5.93 -7.20
C VAL A 66 -23.33 -5.07 -6.70
N TYR A 67 -23.62 -3.85 -6.30
CA TYR A 67 -22.62 -2.94 -5.75
C TYR A 67 -23.19 -2.17 -4.54
N ARG A 68 -22.28 -1.57 -3.80
CA ARG A 68 -22.56 -0.63 -2.74
C ARG A 68 -21.65 0.57 -2.90
N ILE A 69 -22.23 1.75 -3.14
CA ILE A 69 -21.48 2.99 -3.23
C ILE A 69 -21.65 3.82 -1.96
N THR A 70 -20.58 4.47 -1.55
CA THR A 70 -20.61 5.47 -0.47
C THR A 70 -20.20 6.83 -1.04
N LEU A 71 -21.02 7.84 -0.83
CA LEU A 71 -20.78 9.21 -1.32
C LEU A 71 -20.84 10.18 -0.14
N GLY A 72 -19.88 11.10 -0.06
CA GLY A 72 -19.87 12.11 0.98
C GLY A 72 -18.49 12.70 1.25
N GLU A 73 -18.42 13.65 2.17
CA GLU A 73 -17.17 14.23 2.69
C GLU A 73 -16.55 13.32 3.76
N LEU A 74 -16.11 12.13 3.33
CA LEU A 74 -15.65 11.06 4.19
C LEU A 74 -14.15 11.18 4.46
N PRO A 75 -13.66 10.86 5.67
CA PRO A 75 -12.23 10.65 5.87
C PRO A 75 -11.79 9.39 5.12
N TYR A 76 -10.69 9.48 4.39
CA TYR A 76 -10.12 8.35 3.65
C TYR A 76 -8.60 8.35 3.74
N ILE A 77 -8.01 7.24 4.20
CA ILE A 77 -6.56 7.08 4.32
C ILE A 77 -6.04 6.50 3.00
N THR A 78 -5.11 7.20 2.36
CA THR A 78 -4.42 6.72 1.15
C THR A 78 -3.05 6.14 1.44
N GLY A 79 -2.50 6.33 2.63
CA GLY A 79 -1.21 5.78 3.03
C GLY A 79 -0.89 6.06 4.48
N ILE A 80 -0.03 5.23 5.03
CA ILE A 80 0.49 5.35 6.39
C ILE A 80 2.01 5.20 6.37
N PHE A 81 2.70 5.78 7.37
CA PHE A 81 4.13 5.55 7.59
C PHE A 81 4.50 5.83 9.05
N PRO A 82 5.25 4.94 9.72
CA PRO A 82 5.70 3.63 9.25
C PRO A 82 4.54 2.66 9.00
N LEU A 83 4.82 1.55 8.31
CA LEU A 83 3.84 0.51 8.01
C LEU A 83 3.58 -0.43 9.18
N GLY A 84 4.41 -0.35 10.21
CA GLY A 84 4.32 -1.20 11.39
C GLY A 84 5.06 -0.64 12.59
N ALA A 85 5.10 -1.43 13.66
CA ALA A 85 5.84 -1.13 14.87
C ALA A 85 6.23 -2.41 15.63
N GLU A 86 7.35 -2.35 16.35
CA GLU A 86 7.69 -3.33 17.36
C GLU A 86 6.62 -3.36 18.46
N ALA A 87 6.22 -4.55 18.88
CA ALA A 87 5.26 -4.77 19.96
C ALA A 87 5.70 -4.03 21.24
N ALA A 88 4.74 -3.45 21.95
CA ALA A 88 4.95 -2.67 23.17
C ALA A 88 5.73 -1.34 22.98
N THR A 89 6.11 -0.96 21.79
CA THR A 89 6.83 0.29 21.53
C THR A 89 5.84 1.38 21.04
N PRO A 90 5.80 2.57 21.69
CA PRO A 90 5.00 3.69 21.20
C PRO A 90 5.52 4.17 19.85
N THR A 91 4.62 4.27 18.87
CA THR A 91 4.94 4.68 17.51
C THR A 91 4.01 5.79 17.05
N THR A 92 4.54 6.79 16.36
CA THR A 92 3.74 7.83 15.71
C THR A 92 3.65 7.51 14.22
N VAL A 93 2.43 7.26 13.77
CA VAL A 93 2.12 6.95 12.37
C VAL A 93 1.68 8.23 11.67
N LYS A 94 2.37 8.62 10.60
CA LYS A 94 1.94 9.65 9.66
C LYS A 94 0.81 9.09 8.78
N LEU A 95 -0.20 9.91 8.54
CA LEU A 95 -1.34 9.57 7.70
C LEU A 95 -1.34 10.46 6.47
N SER A 96 -1.57 9.88 5.31
CA SER A 96 -1.86 10.58 4.06
C SER A 96 -3.28 10.23 3.62
N GLY A 97 -4.00 11.19 3.03
CA GLY A 97 -5.36 10.91 2.59
C GLY A 97 -6.23 12.16 2.42
N TRP A 98 -7.53 11.92 2.33
CA TRP A 98 -8.52 12.97 2.08
C TRP A 98 -9.44 13.15 3.29
N ASN A 99 -9.78 14.39 3.58
CA ASN A 99 -10.70 14.77 4.66
C ASN A 99 -10.33 14.22 6.05
N LEU A 100 -9.05 13.88 6.25
CA LEU A 100 -8.58 13.34 7.52
C LEU A 100 -8.70 14.37 8.64
N PRO A 101 -9.09 13.98 9.86
CA PRO A 101 -9.15 14.87 11.01
C PRO A 101 -7.76 15.18 11.59
N VAL A 102 -6.78 14.31 11.34
CA VAL A 102 -5.40 14.41 11.80
C VAL A 102 -4.46 13.89 10.72
N ASP A 103 -3.22 14.35 10.72
CA ASP A 103 -2.13 13.90 9.85
C ASP A 103 -1.17 12.92 10.53
N THR A 104 -1.32 12.73 11.83
CA THR A 104 -0.54 11.80 12.65
C THR A 104 -1.41 11.10 13.66
N LEU A 105 -1.08 9.85 13.97
CA LEU A 105 -1.74 9.04 14.97
C LEU A 105 -0.70 8.42 15.90
N ALA A 106 -0.82 8.70 17.21
CA ALA A 106 -0.02 7.99 18.20
C ALA A 106 -0.60 6.59 18.42
N MET A 107 0.20 5.58 18.10
CA MET A 107 -0.13 4.17 18.29
C MET A 107 0.62 3.62 19.50
N SER A 108 -0.08 2.83 20.30
CA SER A 108 0.56 2.03 21.34
C SER A 108 0.33 0.56 21.01
N ALA A 109 1.37 -0.10 20.57
CA ALA A 109 1.32 -1.54 20.29
C ALA A 109 1.36 -2.41 21.56
N LYS A 110 1.21 -1.80 22.76
CA LYS A 110 1.43 -2.46 24.05
C LYS A 110 0.53 -3.68 24.28
N ASP A 111 -0.69 -3.61 23.78
CA ASP A 111 -1.69 -4.69 23.95
C ASP A 111 -2.01 -5.39 22.61
N MET A 112 -1.21 -5.13 21.58
CA MET A 112 -1.39 -5.73 20.26
C MET A 112 -0.51 -6.98 20.15
N THR A 113 -1.11 -8.07 19.69
CA THR A 113 -0.37 -9.28 19.37
C THR A 113 0.35 -9.11 18.02
N PRO A 114 1.47 -9.81 17.79
CA PRO A 114 2.10 -9.81 16.47
C PRO A 114 1.11 -10.19 15.37
N GLY A 115 1.16 -9.47 14.24
CA GLY A 115 0.27 -9.65 13.10
C GLY A 115 -0.20 -8.33 12.49
N ILE A 116 -1.08 -8.41 11.52
CA ILE A 116 -1.65 -7.25 10.82
C ILE A 116 -2.93 -6.78 11.51
N HIS A 117 -2.99 -5.50 11.85
CA HIS A 117 -4.09 -4.84 12.52
C HIS A 117 -4.70 -3.74 11.65
N PRO A 118 -6.04 -3.57 11.62
CA PRO A 118 -6.67 -2.50 10.90
C PRO A 118 -6.48 -1.15 11.61
N LEU A 119 -5.88 -0.18 10.91
CA LEU A 119 -5.74 1.19 11.37
C LEU A 119 -6.78 2.08 10.68
N SER A 120 -7.60 2.78 11.43
CA SER A 120 -8.58 3.74 10.93
C SER A 120 -8.66 4.98 11.82
N VAL A 121 -9.22 6.06 11.30
CA VAL A 121 -9.47 7.30 12.05
C VAL A 121 -10.93 7.68 12.04
N ARG A 122 -11.35 8.41 13.08
CA ARG A 122 -12.72 8.93 13.21
C ARG A 122 -12.76 10.45 13.01
N LYS A 123 -13.72 10.91 12.20
CA LYS A 123 -14.08 12.32 12.04
C LYS A 123 -15.55 12.49 12.47
N GLY A 124 -15.77 12.83 13.73
CA GLY A 124 -17.12 12.78 14.33
C GLY A 124 -17.68 11.36 14.33
N GLU A 125 -18.86 11.16 13.75
CA GLU A 125 -19.50 9.84 13.60
C GLU A 125 -18.94 9.02 12.40
N LEU A 126 -18.14 9.64 11.54
CA LEU A 126 -17.58 8.98 10.36
C LEU A 126 -16.31 8.22 10.70
N ILE A 127 -16.12 7.07 10.07
CA ILE A 127 -14.92 6.25 10.18
C ILE A 127 -14.30 6.17 8.78
N SER A 128 -12.97 6.28 8.70
CA SER A 128 -12.23 6.08 7.46
C SER A 128 -12.24 4.61 7.02
N ASN A 129 -11.74 4.34 5.81
CA ASN A 129 -11.25 3.00 5.48
C ASN A 129 -10.20 2.54 6.51
N ALA A 130 -9.92 1.24 6.52
CA ALA A 130 -8.86 0.65 7.33
C ALA A 130 -7.63 0.42 6.46
N MET A 131 -6.45 0.79 6.99
CA MET A 131 -5.15 0.44 6.43
C MET A 131 -4.51 -0.66 7.26
N PRO A 132 -3.83 -1.64 6.65
CA PRO A 132 -3.09 -2.66 7.39
C PRO A 132 -1.89 -2.02 8.11
N PHE A 133 -1.74 -2.30 9.39
CA PHE A 133 -0.61 -1.90 10.23
C PHE A 133 0.00 -3.16 10.84
N SER A 134 1.29 -3.41 10.57
CA SER A 134 1.97 -4.61 11.04
C SER A 134 2.55 -4.42 12.44
N VAL A 135 2.34 -5.39 13.33
CA VAL A 135 3.00 -5.44 14.63
C VAL A 135 3.89 -6.67 14.67
N ASP A 136 5.15 -6.51 15.03
CA ASP A 136 6.13 -7.58 15.11
C ASP A 136 6.87 -7.56 16.46
N THR A 137 7.63 -8.62 16.73
CA THR A 137 8.48 -8.73 17.92
C THR A 137 9.94 -8.40 17.67
N LEU A 138 10.31 -8.20 16.40
CA LEU A 138 11.67 -7.81 16.03
C LEU A 138 11.89 -6.31 16.28
N PRO A 139 13.14 -5.91 16.62
CA PRO A 139 13.50 -4.51 16.69
C PRO A 139 13.23 -3.80 15.36
N GLU A 140 12.66 -2.60 15.42
CA GLU A 140 12.39 -1.78 14.25
C GLU A 140 13.21 -0.49 14.23
N CYS A 141 13.56 -0.03 13.04
CA CYS A 141 14.12 1.30 12.82
C CYS A 141 13.54 1.94 11.57
N LEU A 142 13.70 3.26 11.47
CA LEU A 142 13.41 4.00 10.25
C LEU A 142 14.66 4.09 9.39
N GLU A 143 14.48 4.16 8.09
CA GLU A 143 15.54 4.55 7.18
C GLU A 143 16.07 5.95 7.50
N ARG A 144 17.28 6.22 7.03
CA ARG A 144 17.93 7.53 7.18
C ARG A 144 18.64 7.89 5.90
N GLU A 145 18.18 8.94 5.28
CA GLU A 145 18.77 9.51 4.09
C GLU A 145 20.01 10.40 4.40
N PRO A 146 20.98 10.47 3.48
CA PRO A 146 21.07 9.74 2.20
C PRO A 146 21.62 8.32 2.42
N ASN A 147 21.00 7.32 1.77
CA ASN A 147 21.43 5.92 1.82
C ASN A 147 21.46 5.24 0.42
N ASP A 148 21.48 6.02 -0.67
CA ASP A 148 21.38 5.58 -2.08
C ASP A 148 22.55 4.73 -2.59
N ALA A 149 23.63 4.52 -1.83
CA ALA A 149 24.81 3.85 -2.30
C ALA A 149 25.54 3.06 -1.21
N SER A 150 26.37 2.10 -1.58
CA SER A 150 27.15 1.28 -0.62
C SER A 150 28.00 2.12 0.35
N GLN A 151 28.48 3.29 -0.09
CA GLN A 151 29.29 4.21 0.73
C GLN A 151 28.44 4.95 1.79
N THR A 152 27.18 5.21 1.48
CA THR A 152 26.22 5.89 2.34
C THR A 152 25.24 4.91 3.02
N ALA A 153 25.38 3.61 2.74
CA ALA A 153 24.50 2.57 3.26
C ALA A 153 24.29 2.66 4.77
N GLN A 154 23.04 2.65 5.18
CA GLN A 154 22.67 2.70 6.60
C GLN A 154 23.12 1.40 7.30
N PRO A 155 23.94 1.48 8.37
CA PRO A 155 24.28 0.29 9.14
C PRO A 155 23.11 -0.20 9.96
N VAL A 156 22.85 -1.51 9.91
CA VAL A 156 21.80 -2.17 10.70
C VAL A 156 22.37 -3.40 11.42
N THR A 157 21.78 -3.74 12.55
CA THR A 157 22.13 -4.92 13.34
C THR A 157 21.01 -5.95 13.23
N LEU A 158 21.31 -7.13 12.71
CA LEU A 158 20.34 -8.21 12.54
C LEU A 158 20.01 -8.92 13.87
N PRO A 159 18.77 -9.39 14.07
CA PRO A 159 17.61 -9.20 13.18
C PRO A 159 17.00 -7.79 13.33
N VAL A 160 16.40 -7.24 12.29
CA VAL A 160 15.79 -5.90 12.30
C VAL A 160 14.70 -5.80 11.23
N ILE A 161 13.67 -5.02 11.50
CA ILE A 161 12.73 -4.52 10.49
C ILE A 161 13.08 -3.05 10.22
N VAL A 162 13.21 -2.68 8.96
CA VAL A 162 13.41 -1.30 8.55
C VAL A 162 12.15 -0.79 7.85
N ASN A 163 11.59 0.30 8.33
CA ASN A 163 10.55 1.04 7.61
C ASN A 163 11.22 2.12 6.77
N GLY A 164 11.14 1.98 5.46
CA GLY A 164 11.74 2.87 4.46
C GLY A 164 10.75 3.40 3.46
N ARG A 165 11.21 4.30 2.58
CA ARG A 165 10.45 4.88 1.48
C ARG A 165 11.35 5.10 0.28
N ILE A 166 10.86 4.73 -0.88
CA ILE A 166 11.41 5.20 -2.14
C ILE A 166 10.76 6.57 -2.44
N ASP A 167 11.39 7.66 -1.97
CA ASP A 167 10.79 9.00 -1.93
C ASP A 167 10.73 9.69 -3.30
N ARG A 168 11.57 9.28 -4.26
CA ARG A 168 11.72 9.91 -5.59
C ARG A 168 12.15 8.90 -6.66
N PRO A 169 11.96 9.18 -7.95
CA PRO A 169 12.52 8.36 -9.02
C PRO A 169 14.05 8.28 -8.92
N GLY A 170 14.59 7.05 -8.92
CA GLY A 170 16.03 6.79 -8.79
C GLY A 170 16.52 6.74 -7.35
N ASP A 171 15.64 6.69 -6.40
CA ASP A 171 15.90 6.47 -4.99
C ASP A 171 16.20 4.99 -4.74
N TRP A 172 17.22 4.72 -3.96
CA TRP A 172 17.67 3.37 -3.62
C TRP A 172 17.96 3.31 -2.14
N ASP A 173 17.31 2.41 -1.43
CA ASP A 173 17.55 2.19 -0.02
C ASP A 173 18.62 1.12 0.18
N VAL A 174 19.81 1.51 0.61
CA VAL A 174 20.92 0.60 0.84
C VAL A 174 21.21 0.45 2.33
N PHE A 175 21.13 -0.79 2.79
CA PHE A 175 21.43 -1.16 4.17
C PHE A 175 22.65 -2.07 4.22
N ARG A 176 23.51 -1.89 5.23
CA ARG A 176 24.68 -2.75 5.44
C ARG A 176 24.62 -3.45 6.79
N PHE A 177 25.01 -4.71 6.81
CA PHE A 177 25.08 -5.52 8.01
C PHE A 177 26.32 -6.41 8.02
N GLU A 178 26.70 -6.91 9.19
CA GLU A 178 27.81 -7.83 9.36
C GLU A 178 27.30 -9.28 9.28
N GLY A 179 27.76 -10.03 8.26
CA GLY A 179 27.46 -11.45 8.07
C GLY A 179 28.61 -12.34 8.55
N ARG A 180 28.29 -13.52 9.03
CA ARG A 180 29.26 -14.55 9.43
C ARG A 180 29.24 -15.73 8.46
N ALA A 181 30.36 -16.32 8.19
CA ALA A 181 30.45 -17.51 7.32
C ALA A 181 29.52 -18.63 7.82
N GLY A 182 28.70 -19.16 6.93
CA GLY A 182 27.69 -20.18 7.24
C GLY A 182 26.37 -19.66 7.84
N GLN A 183 26.23 -18.36 8.03
CA GLN A 183 24.95 -17.77 8.46
C GLN A 183 23.98 -17.74 7.27
N GLU A 184 22.76 -18.21 7.51
CA GLU A 184 21.66 -18.12 6.53
C GLU A 184 20.87 -16.84 6.82
N ILE A 185 20.74 -15.98 5.81
CA ILE A 185 20.04 -14.69 5.90
C ILE A 185 18.77 -14.77 5.06
N ILE A 186 17.66 -14.37 5.66
CA ILE A 186 16.41 -14.11 4.97
C ILE A 186 16.22 -12.60 4.93
N ALA A 187 15.96 -12.05 3.75
CA ALA A 187 15.53 -10.69 3.53
C ALA A 187 14.18 -10.72 2.80
N GLU A 188 13.22 -9.98 3.29
CA GLU A 188 11.86 -9.93 2.78
C GLU A 188 11.39 -8.49 2.75
N VAL A 189 10.69 -8.10 1.69
CA VAL A 189 9.97 -6.82 1.60
C VAL A 189 8.48 -7.08 1.82
N CYS A 190 7.85 -6.26 2.63
CA CYS A 190 6.40 -6.21 2.82
C CYS A 190 5.89 -4.83 2.40
N ALA A 191 5.53 -4.67 1.15
CA ALA A 191 5.01 -3.43 0.60
C ALA A 191 3.54 -3.60 0.17
N ARG A 192 3.28 -4.35 -0.88
CA ARG A 192 1.94 -4.58 -1.42
C ARG A 192 1.01 -5.25 -0.41
N ARG A 193 1.52 -6.21 0.34
CA ARG A 193 0.75 -6.88 1.42
C ARG A 193 0.29 -5.92 2.52
N LEU A 194 0.89 -4.73 2.60
CA LEU A 194 0.53 -3.62 3.50
C LEU A 194 -0.07 -2.42 2.74
N GLU A 195 -0.63 -2.64 1.55
CA GLU A 195 -1.29 -1.61 0.72
C GLU A 195 -0.36 -0.49 0.24
N SER A 196 0.96 -0.71 0.24
CA SER A 196 1.90 0.19 -0.42
C SER A 196 1.86 -0.02 -1.94
N PRO A 197 1.86 1.03 -2.76
CA PRO A 197 1.92 0.91 -4.21
C PRO A 197 3.33 0.61 -4.75
N LEU A 198 4.29 0.29 -3.88
CA LEU A 198 5.64 -0.04 -4.26
C LEU A 198 5.68 -1.42 -4.93
N ASP A 199 6.33 -1.49 -6.08
CA ASP A 199 6.80 -2.70 -6.73
C ASP A 199 8.31 -2.78 -6.48
N SER A 200 8.74 -3.75 -5.65
CA SER A 200 10.05 -3.74 -5.03
C SER A 200 11.02 -4.71 -5.69
N VAL A 201 12.28 -4.30 -5.74
CA VAL A 201 13.40 -5.15 -6.14
C VAL A 201 14.38 -5.28 -5.00
N LEU A 202 14.80 -6.49 -4.67
CA LEU A 202 15.76 -6.77 -3.60
C LEU A 202 17.06 -7.34 -4.14
N GLU A 203 18.18 -6.71 -3.81
CA GLU A 203 19.51 -7.18 -4.15
C GLU A 203 20.37 -7.38 -2.90
N LEU A 204 21.12 -8.48 -2.86
CA LEU A 204 22.18 -8.69 -1.89
C LEU A 204 23.55 -8.55 -2.58
N LEU A 205 24.37 -7.66 -2.06
CA LEU A 205 25.70 -7.38 -2.59
C LEU A 205 26.80 -7.75 -1.56
N ASP A 206 27.97 -8.15 -2.03
CA ASP A 206 29.15 -8.23 -1.18
C ASP A 206 29.82 -6.84 -1.01
N ALA A 207 30.83 -6.76 -0.15
CA ALA A 207 31.54 -5.51 0.12
C ALA A 207 32.26 -4.92 -1.11
N SER A 208 32.45 -5.69 -2.19
CA SER A 208 33.01 -5.22 -3.46
C SER A 208 31.93 -4.68 -4.42
N GLY A 209 30.65 -4.79 -4.07
CA GLY A 209 29.53 -4.42 -4.91
C GLY A 209 29.09 -5.51 -5.90
N ARG A 210 29.62 -6.74 -5.77
CA ARG A 210 29.23 -7.87 -6.59
C ARG A 210 27.90 -8.43 -6.08
N ARG A 211 26.91 -8.60 -6.96
CA ARG A 211 25.61 -9.19 -6.64
C ARG A 211 25.73 -10.67 -6.28
N LEU A 212 25.26 -11.01 -5.09
CA LEU A 212 25.20 -12.36 -4.54
C LEU A 212 23.83 -13.01 -4.73
N ALA A 213 22.76 -12.22 -4.59
CA ALA A 213 21.39 -12.66 -4.80
C ALA A 213 20.53 -11.51 -5.33
N PHE A 214 19.41 -11.85 -5.96
CA PHE A 214 18.45 -10.93 -6.55
C PHE A 214 17.06 -11.56 -6.49
N ASN A 215 16.06 -10.76 -6.17
CA ASN A 215 14.65 -11.13 -6.30
C ASN A 215 13.83 -9.86 -6.59
N ASP A 216 12.88 -9.98 -7.49
CA ASP A 216 11.89 -8.94 -7.80
C ASP A 216 10.46 -9.37 -7.41
N ASP A 217 10.17 -10.66 -7.44
CA ASP A 217 8.89 -11.23 -7.07
C ASP A 217 9.04 -12.48 -6.20
N HIS A 218 8.18 -12.65 -5.22
CA HIS A 218 8.06 -13.94 -4.54
C HIS A 218 7.17 -14.87 -5.36
N GLU A 219 7.78 -15.85 -6.03
CA GLU A 219 7.03 -16.89 -6.74
C GLU A 219 6.40 -17.89 -5.75
N ASP A 220 5.16 -17.67 -5.35
CA ASP A 220 4.36 -18.71 -4.73
C ASP A 220 3.70 -19.57 -5.81
N LYS A 221 4.23 -20.77 -6.03
CA LYS A 221 3.74 -21.74 -7.03
C LYS A 221 2.32 -22.22 -6.79
N PHE A 222 1.71 -21.87 -5.66
CA PHE A 222 0.35 -22.26 -5.28
C PHE A 222 -0.68 -21.15 -5.46
N ASP A 223 -0.27 -19.92 -5.78
CA ASP A 223 -1.15 -18.77 -5.95
C ASP A 223 -1.31 -18.35 -7.43
N ASP A 224 -1.63 -19.35 -8.28
CA ASP A 224 -1.81 -19.18 -9.74
C ASP A 224 -2.90 -18.18 -10.16
N LEU A 225 -3.61 -17.55 -9.20
CA LEU A 225 -4.72 -16.64 -9.45
C LEU A 225 -4.37 -15.16 -9.25
N ARG A 226 -3.18 -14.85 -8.76
CA ARG A 226 -2.73 -13.46 -8.60
C ARG A 226 -1.81 -13.09 -9.74
N THR A 227 -2.23 -12.11 -10.52
CA THR A 227 -1.54 -11.66 -11.74
C THR A 227 -0.39 -10.68 -11.49
N HIS A 228 -0.25 -10.20 -10.26
CA HIS A 228 0.78 -9.22 -9.88
C HIS A 228 1.44 -9.62 -8.57
N HIS A 229 2.68 -10.03 -8.65
CA HIS A 229 3.57 -10.27 -7.52
C HIS A 229 4.46 -9.03 -7.40
N ALA A 230 4.38 -8.31 -6.29
CA ALA A 230 5.11 -7.07 -6.08
C ALA A 230 5.92 -7.05 -4.77
N ASP A 231 5.97 -8.19 -4.05
CA ASP A 231 6.71 -8.37 -2.80
C ASP A 231 7.57 -9.64 -2.80
#